data_98869cd4cb66e15867e2c0fdd013e95b
#
_entry.id   98869cd4cb66e15867e2c0fdd013e95b
#
_cell.length_a   1.000
_cell.length_b   1.000
_cell.length_c   1.000
_cell.angle_alpha   90.00
_cell.angle_beta   90.00
_cell.angle_gamma   90.00
#
_symmetry.space_group_name_H-M   'P 1'
#
loop_
_entity.id
_entity.type
_entity.pdbx_description
1 polymer ?
#
loop_
_entity_poly.entity_id
_entity_poly.type
_entity_poly.pdbx_seq_one_letter_code
_entity_poly.pdbx_strand_id
1 'polypeptide(L)'
;MHFMRRVASVFLSALLACSLTACSSSGGTSADGSAGRTPDSSAAASADSSAETPDTPSFDPDSVNWVDWDGVVEHLFFHPVVAYPELAFDGDNMSNGIDDWMVTADEFQKILQSLYDKDYVLVDINQVWDETTDASGNPVMERSALKVPEGKKPLVLSFDDVNYYPYMLQNGFTYKLIVGDNGQIWSWGKDPQGNEVVSQDLDAVTILDKFVREHPDFSPYGAKGCLSLTGYCGILGYRTMTEKEDQSAAHEANRQKEIAAVKPVIAALKAEGWTFGSHTWGHINLAKKSLATVEADMQKWMNEVGSLVGPTKILFYPHGARPDGDDVNTTGPIFRYLQSQGFRVFCSVGIESYSKIKPDICAVICDRMHPDGTTLRHSRDRYLKFYDAKDIMDLNVRPDRGVDWQ
;
A
#
# COMPACT_ATOMS: atom_id res chain seq x y z
N MET A 1 -1.08 -42.34 7.29
CA MET A 1 -0.42 -42.20 5.97
C MET A 1 -0.81 -40.85 5.44
N HIS A 2 0.05 -39.88 5.64
CA HIS A 2 -0.18 -38.47 5.31
C HIS A 2 0.34 -38.20 3.91
N PHE A 3 -0.53 -37.77 3.00
CA PHE A 3 -0.13 -37.25 1.70
C PHE A 3 -0.21 -35.72 1.77
N MET A 4 0.86 -35.09 2.16
CA MET A 4 1.07 -33.65 1.95
C MET A 4 1.46 -33.43 0.50
N ARG A 5 0.54 -32.92 -0.31
CA ARG A 5 0.88 -32.33 -1.62
C ARG A 5 1.48 -30.96 -1.40
N ARG A 6 2.77 -30.85 -1.60
CA ARG A 6 3.48 -29.56 -1.72
C ARG A 6 3.06 -28.91 -3.03
N VAL A 7 2.36 -27.79 -2.96
CA VAL A 7 2.19 -26.89 -4.10
C VAL A 7 3.52 -26.15 -4.24
N ALA A 8 4.32 -26.55 -5.21
CA ALA A 8 5.52 -25.83 -5.57
C ALA A 8 5.10 -24.59 -6.38
N SER A 9 5.15 -23.44 -5.76
CA SER A 9 5.03 -22.14 -6.45
C SER A 9 6.27 -21.94 -7.33
N VAL A 10 6.09 -22.08 -8.62
CA VAL A 10 7.11 -21.73 -9.62
C VAL A 10 7.04 -20.20 -9.80
N PHE A 11 7.93 -19.49 -9.12
CA PHE A 11 8.14 -18.06 -9.33
C PHE A 11 8.88 -17.85 -10.65
N LEU A 12 8.18 -17.38 -11.66
CA LEU A 12 8.79 -16.87 -12.89
C LEU A 12 9.24 -15.43 -12.62
N SER A 13 10.51 -15.28 -12.24
CA SER A 13 11.14 -13.95 -12.13
C SER A 13 11.39 -13.45 -13.57
N ALA A 14 10.46 -12.70 -14.11
CA ALA A 14 10.69 -11.93 -15.33
C ALA A 14 11.58 -10.73 -14.99
N LEU A 15 12.88 -10.88 -15.20
CA LEU A 15 13.82 -9.78 -15.33
C LEU A 15 13.52 -9.11 -16.67
N LEU A 16 12.67 -8.08 -16.66
CA LEU A 16 12.48 -7.22 -17.81
C LEU A 16 13.56 -6.12 -17.74
N ALA A 17 14.59 -6.26 -18.57
CA ALA A 17 15.53 -5.20 -18.87
C ALA A 17 14.75 -4.09 -19.60
N CYS A 18 14.60 -2.92 -18.97
CA CYS A 18 14.06 -1.72 -19.61
C CYS A 18 15.05 -1.23 -20.66
N SER A 19 14.85 -1.56 -21.93
CA SER A 19 15.50 -0.90 -23.05
C SER A 19 14.74 0.38 -23.38
N LEU A 20 15.34 1.51 -23.05
CA LEU A 20 14.86 2.85 -23.42
C LEU A 20 15.16 3.09 -24.91
N THR A 21 14.12 3.18 -25.72
CA THR A 21 14.23 3.76 -27.07
C THR A 21 13.94 5.25 -26.96
N ALA A 22 14.99 6.05 -27.04
CA ALA A 22 14.88 7.50 -27.11
C ALA A 22 14.32 7.91 -28.48
N CYS A 23 13.16 8.53 -28.53
CA CYS A 23 12.70 9.29 -29.69
C CYS A 23 13.07 10.76 -29.51
N SER A 24 14.08 11.18 -30.27
CA SER A 24 14.41 12.59 -30.49
C SER A 24 13.44 13.18 -31.51
N SER A 25 12.78 14.28 -31.20
CA SER A 25 12.19 15.18 -32.18
C SER A 25 12.69 16.60 -31.98
N SER A 26 13.27 17.07 -33.04
CA SER A 26 13.91 18.37 -33.27
C SER A 26 12.91 19.53 -33.38
N GLY A 27 13.27 20.63 -32.76
CA GLY A 27 13.43 21.96 -33.29
C GLY A 27 12.24 22.71 -33.92
N GLY A 28 11.98 23.90 -33.37
CA GLY A 28 11.23 24.95 -34.03
C GLY A 28 11.17 26.21 -33.15
N THR A 29 12.16 27.08 -33.38
CA THR A 29 12.21 28.46 -32.85
C THR A 29 11.16 29.36 -33.51
N SER A 30 10.53 30.25 -32.78
CA SER A 30 10.32 31.66 -33.19
C SER A 30 9.91 32.53 -32.00
N ALA A 31 10.62 33.62 -31.88
CA ALA A 31 10.42 34.72 -30.94
C ALA A 31 9.38 35.73 -31.47
N ASP A 32 8.76 36.47 -30.59
CA ASP A 32 8.51 37.91 -30.49
C ASP A 32 7.23 38.13 -29.65
N GLY A 33 7.17 38.95 -28.64
CA GLY A 33 7.55 40.28 -28.47
C GLY A 33 6.36 41.09 -27.93
N SER A 34 6.55 41.84 -26.86
CA SER A 34 5.88 43.09 -26.50
C SER A 34 4.79 43.12 -25.39
N ALA A 35 5.26 43.65 -24.28
CA ALA A 35 4.75 44.78 -23.50
C ALA A 35 3.32 44.81 -22.92
N GLY A 36 3.25 44.74 -21.61
CA GLY A 36 2.84 45.77 -20.67
C GLY A 36 1.37 46.25 -20.68
N ARG A 37 0.69 45.97 -19.55
CA ARG A 37 -0.14 46.94 -18.83
C ARG A 37 -0.68 46.35 -17.52
N THR A 38 -0.27 46.91 -16.42
CA THR A 38 -1.04 46.92 -15.16
C THR A 38 -2.27 47.75 -15.32
N PRO A 39 -3.36 47.47 -14.66
CA PRO A 39 -4.08 48.48 -13.90
C PRO A 39 -4.30 48.10 -12.44
N ASP A 40 -4.26 49.14 -11.69
CA ASP A 40 -4.37 49.34 -10.28
C ASP A 40 -5.81 49.19 -9.75
N SER A 41 -5.87 48.83 -8.47
CA SER A 41 -6.78 49.22 -7.39
C SER A 41 -8.30 48.94 -7.44
N SER A 42 -8.67 48.25 -6.35
CA SER A 42 -9.80 48.50 -5.44
C SER A 42 -11.23 48.28 -5.92
N ALA A 43 -11.83 47.24 -5.33
CA ALA A 43 -13.15 47.39 -4.67
C ALA A 43 -13.37 46.17 -3.75
N ALA A 44 -13.37 46.39 -2.45
CA ALA A 44 -13.89 45.48 -1.47
C ALA A 44 -15.40 45.33 -1.69
N ALA A 45 -15.84 44.10 -1.95
CA ALA A 45 -17.24 43.71 -1.78
C ALA A 45 -17.20 42.46 -0.86
N SER A 46 -17.53 42.69 0.39
CA SER A 46 -17.91 41.64 1.34
C SER A 46 -19.18 40.99 0.82
N ALA A 47 -19.04 39.82 0.26
CA ALA A 47 -20.14 38.88 0.07
C ALA A 47 -19.98 37.79 1.17
N ASP A 48 -20.78 37.96 2.20
CA ASP A 48 -21.14 36.93 3.14
C ASP A 48 -21.89 35.84 2.35
N SER A 49 -21.20 34.80 1.92
CA SER A 49 -21.79 33.57 1.44
C SER A 49 -21.35 32.47 2.38
N SER A 50 -22.08 32.32 3.47
CA SER A 50 -22.16 31.05 4.21
C SER A 50 -22.77 30.01 3.25
N ALA A 51 -21.93 29.46 2.36
CA ALA A 51 -22.22 28.19 1.75
C ALA A 51 -22.11 27.17 2.86
N GLU A 52 -23.25 26.65 3.32
CA GLU A 52 -23.33 25.45 4.15
C GLU A 52 -22.59 24.35 3.39
N THR A 53 -21.39 23.99 3.84
CA THR A 53 -20.74 22.75 3.44
C THR A 53 -21.67 21.63 3.90
N PRO A 54 -22.03 20.66 3.03
CA PRO A 54 -22.81 19.51 3.46
C PRO A 54 -22.11 18.89 4.66
N ASP A 55 -22.88 18.59 5.75
CA ASP A 55 -22.38 17.96 6.95
C ASP A 55 -21.64 16.67 6.53
N THR A 56 -20.31 16.73 6.51
CA THR A 56 -19.50 15.51 6.34
C THR A 56 -19.70 14.64 7.57
N PRO A 57 -20.14 13.39 7.44
CA PRO A 57 -20.32 12.51 8.57
C PRO A 57 -19.04 12.49 9.43
N SER A 58 -19.20 12.59 10.74
CA SER A 58 -18.09 12.51 11.68
C SER A 58 -18.37 11.44 12.73
N PHE A 59 -17.34 10.70 13.15
CA PHE A 59 -17.44 9.76 14.24
C PHE A 59 -17.30 10.50 15.57
N ASP A 60 -18.27 10.29 16.47
CA ASP A 60 -18.20 10.80 17.83
C ASP A 60 -17.75 9.66 18.76
N PRO A 61 -16.51 9.68 19.29
CA PRO A 61 -15.98 8.64 20.16
C PRO A 61 -16.69 8.54 21.51
N ASP A 62 -17.38 9.59 21.94
CA ASP A 62 -18.15 9.60 23.19
C ASP A 62 -19.55 8.95 23.03
N SER A 63 -19.97 8.70 21.79
CA SER A 63 -21.26 8.07 21.47
C SER A 63 -21.27 6.54 21.60
N VAL A 64 -20.09 5.92 21.76
CA VAL A 64 -19.94 4.46 21.78
C VAL A 64 -19.32 3.96 23.09
N ASN A 65 -19.69 2.72 23.48
CA ASN A 65 -19.01 2.03 24.56
C ASN A 65 -17.73 1.38 24.04
N TRP A 66 -16.58 1.68 24.66
CA TRP A 66 -15.28 1.11 24.31
C TRP A 66 -14.96 -0.09 25.17
N VAL A 67 -14.62 -1.21 24.55
CA VAL A 67 -14.25 -2.46 25.23
C VAL A 67 -12.82 -2.83 24.90
N ASP A 68 -12.13 -3.46 25.86
CA ASP A 68 -10.78 -3.99 25.64
C ASP A 68 -10.83 -5.17 24.66
N TRP A 69 -9.88 -5.21 23.73
CA TRP A 69 -9.78 -6.27 22.74
C TRP A 69 -8.57 -7.17 23.01
N ASP A 70 -8.83 -8.42 23.38
CA ASP A 70 -7.82 -9.47 23.64
C ASP A 70 -7.74 -10.52 22.52
N GLY A 71 -8.68 -10.50 21.56
CA GLY A 71 -8.75 -11.40 20.42
C GLY A 71 -7.65 -11.16 19.36
N VAL A 72 -7.69 -11.92 18.28
CA VAL A 72 -6.81 -11.70 17.12
C VAL A 72 -7.15 -10.37 16.48
N VAL A 73 -6.13 -9.58 16.13
CA VAL A 73 -6.27 -8.44 15.22
C VAL A 73 -6.04 -8.98 13.81
N GLU A 74 -7.10 -8.94 12.99
CA GLU A 74 -7.01 -9.43 11.62
C GLU A 74 -6.12 -8.50 10.78
N HIS A 75 -5.41 -9.05 9.80
CA HIS A 75 -4.56 -8.26 8.91
C HIS A 75 -4.74 -8.74 7.47
N LEU A 76 -5.38 -7.90 6.66
CA LEU A 76 -5.49 -8.09 5.22
C LEU A 76 -4.50 -7.18 4.50
N PHE A 77 -3.97 -7.65 3.38
CA PHE A 77 -3.16 -6.79 2.52
C PHE A 77 -3.58 -6.90 1.06
N PHE A 78 -3.31 -5.85 0.32
CA PHE A 78 -3.61 -5.71 -1.09
C PHE A 78 -2.39 -5.19 -1.85
N HIS A 79 -2.43 -5.30 -3.15
CA HIS A 79 -1.59 -4.52 -4.07
C HIS A 79 -2.41 -3.35 -4.66
N PRO A 80 -1.83 -2.47 -5.50
CA PRO A 80 -2.62 -1.55 -6.29
C PRO A 80 -3.74 -2.27 -7.03
N VAL A 81 -4.93 -1.67 -7.07
CA VAL A 81 -6.11 -2.28 -7.69
C VAL A 81 -6.17 -2.00 -9.18
N VAL A 82 -6.75 -2.93 -9.93
CA VAL A 82 -7.01 -2.76 -11.35
C VAL A 82 -8.15 -1.76 -11.55
N ALA A 83 -7.83 -0.59 -12.12
CA ALA A 83 -8.81 0.45 -12.42
C ALA A 83 -9.60 0.15 -13.71
N TYR A 84 -8.94 -0.43 -14.71
CA TYR A 84 -9.49 -0.70 -16.04
C TYR A 84 -9.27 -2.17 -16.41
N PRO A 85 -10.23 -3.06 -16.08
CA PRO A 85 -10.12 -4.51 -16.32
C PRO A 85 -9.86 -4.88 -17.78
N GLU A 86 -10.38 -4.12 -18.74
CA GLU A 86 -10.19 -4.34 -20.17
C GLU A 86 -8.74 -4.17 -20.64
N LEU A 87 -7.91 -3.41 -19.90
CA LEU A 87 -6.48 -3.30 -20.16
C LEU A 87 -5.66 -4.33 -19.37
N ALA A 88 -6.17 -4.76 -18.22
CA ALA A 88 -5.49 -5.71 -17.35
C ALA A 88 -5.68 -7.16 -17.81
N PHE A 89 -6.85 -7.46 -18.39
CA PHE A 89 -7.28 -8.80 -18.77
C PHE A 89 -7.45 -8.94 -20.30
N ASP A 90 -6.57 -8.27 -21.06
CA ASP A 90 -6.61 -8.24 -22.53
C ASP A 90 -6.01 -9.49 -23.20
N GLY A 91 -5.49 -10.43 -22.42
CA GLY A 91 -4.91 -11.69 -22.87
C GLY A 91 -3.42 -11.63 -23.20
N ASP A 92 -2.75 -10.54 -22.86
CA ASP A 92 -1.31 -10.43 -22.97
C ASP A 92 -0.56 -11.32 -21.96
N ASN A 93 0.76 -11.25 -21.92
CA ASN A 93 1.59 -12.05 -21.03
C ASN A 93 1.49 -11.63 -19.54
N MET A 94 0.92 -10.47 -19.24
CA MET A 94 0.72 -9.98 -17.87
C MET A 94 -0.66 -10.34 -17.32
N SER A 95 -1.68 -10.53 -18.19
CA SER A 95 -3.08 -10.74 -17.80
C SER A 95 -3.28 -11.84 -16.76
N ASN A 96 -2.62 -12.99 -16.90
CA ASN A 96 -2.74 -14.09 -15.94
C ASN A 96 -2.14 -13.75 -14.57
N GLY A 97 -0.99 -13.07 -14.56
CA GLY A 97 -0.34 -12.67 -13.31
C GLY A 97 -1.15 -11.58 -12.58
N ILE A 98 -1.73 -10.65 -13.32
CA ILE A 98 -2.60 -9.61 -12.75
C ILE A 98 -3.89 -10.24 -12.22
N ASP A 99 -4.49 -11.18 -12.96
CA ASP A 99 -5.67 -11.93 -12.51
C ASP A 99 -5.39 -12.76 -11.25
N ASP A 100 -4.20 -13.31 -11.10
CA ASP A 100 -3.81 -14.09 -9.91
C ASP A 100 -3.62 -13.22 -8.66
N TRP A 101 -2.98 -12.05 -8.80
CA TRP A 101 -2.46 -11.30 -7.65
C TRP A 101 -3.19 -10.00 -7.32
N MET A 102 -4.11 -9.54 -8.18
CA MET A 102 -4.77 -8.25 -8.00
C MET A 102 -6.28 -8.41 -7.86
N VAL A 103 -6.91 -7.49 -7.15
CA VAL A 103 -8.35 -7.25 -7.21
C VAL A 103 -8.64 -6.03 -8.08
N THR A 104 -9.85 -5.95 -8.64
CA THR A 104 -10.29 -4.73 -9.33
C THR A 104 -10.73 -3.66 -8.34
N ALA A 105 -10.82 -2.42 -8.79
CA ALA A 105 -11.34 -1.32 -7.97
C ALA A 105 -12.76 -1.59 -7.45
N ASP A 106 -13.63 -2.15 -8.29
CA ASP A 106 -14.99 -2.55 -7.92
C ASP A 106 -14.99 -3.67 -6.87
N GLU A 107 -14.16 -4.71 -7.06
CA GLU A 107 -14.02 -5.80 -6.08
C GLU A 107 -13.51 -5.28 -4.73
N PHE A 108 -12.55 -4.34 -4.75
CA PHE A 108 -12.04 -3.75 -3.51
C PHE A 108 -13.12 -2.95 -2.78
N GLN A 109 -13.93 -2.16 -3.48
CA GLN A 109 -15.07 -1.44 -2.88
C GLN A 109 -16.07 -2.41 -2.24
N LYS A 110 -16.42 -3.52 -2.92
CA LYS A 110 -17.29 -4.56 -2.38
C LYS A 110 -16.69 -5.25 -1.15
N ILE A 111 -15.38 -5.49 -1.14
CA ILE A 111 -14.68 -6.04 0.03
C ILE A 111 -14.78 -5.06 1.21
N LEU A 112 -14.54 -3.77 1.01
CA LEU A 112 -14.66 -2.76 2.07
C LEU A 112 -16.08 -2.71 2.64
N GLN A 113 -17.10 -2.73 1.78
CA GLN A 113 -18.50 -2.77 2.21
C GLN A 113 -18.79 -4.01 3.05
N SER A 114 -18.34 -5.19 2.59
CA SER A 114 -18.53 -6.44 3.34
C SER A 114 -17.80 -6.45 4.70
N LEU A 115 -16.61 -5.86 4.77
CA LEU A 115 -15.89 -5.70 6.05
C LEU A 115 -16.67 -4.79 7.01
N TYR A 116 -17.20 -3.68 6.51
CA TYR A 116 -18.02 -2.76 7.29
C TYR A 116 -19.30 -3.44 7.80
N ASP A 117 -20.05 -4.13 6.93
CA ASP A 117 -21.27 -4.86 7.25
C ASP A 117 -21.03 -6.02 8.23
N LYS A 118 -19.80 -6.52 8.32
CA LYS A 118 -19.38 -7.57 9.25
C LYS A 118 -18.72 -7.03 10.54
N ASP A 119 -18.94 -5.75 10.84
CA ASP A 119 -18.49 -5.08 12.06
C ASP A 119 -16.97 -5.00 12.25
N TYR A 120 -16.18 -4.98 11.16
CA TYR A 120 -14.78 -4.64 11.25
C TYR A 120 -14.59 -3.13 11.39
N VAL A 121 -13.55 -2.72 12.11
CA VAL A 121 -13.08 -1.33 12.23
C VAL A 121 -11.58 -1.29 12.03
N LEU A 122 -11.11 -0.22 11.38
CA LEU A 122 -9.70 -0.03 11.09
C LEU A 122 -8.92 0.37 12.34
N VAL A 123 -7.75 -0.24 12.51
CA VAL A 123 -6.73 0.14 13.48
C VAL A 123 -5.38 0.24 12.80
N ASP A 124 -4.54 1.18 13.25
CA ASP A 124 -3.16 1.26 12.77
C ASP A 124 -2.33 0.11 13.34
N ILE A 125 -1.51 -0.52 12.51
CA ILE A 125 -0.59 -1.57 12.94
C ILE A 125 0.33 -1.10 14.06
N ASN A 126 0.68 0.19 14.11
CA ASN A 126 1.47 0.79 15.19
C ASN A 126 0.70 0.90 16.52
N GLN A 127 -0.63 0.78 16.52
CA GLN A 127 -1.47 0.79 17.73
C GLN A 127 -1.65 -0.61 18.31
N VAL A 128 -1.20 -1.65 17.61
CA VAL A 128 -1.35 -3.06 18.04
C VAL A 128 -0.19 -3.50 18.94
N TRP A 129 0.97 -2.87 18.78
CA TRP A 129 2.21 -3.29 19.43
C TRP A 129 2.98 -2.12 20.01
N ASP A 130 3.35 -2.24 21.29
CA ASP A 130 4.20 -1.29 22.00
C ASP A 130 5.61 -1.84 22.19
N GLU A 131 6.61 -0.97 22.03
CA GLU A 131 7.98 -1.25 22.45
C GLU A 131 8.19 -0.63 23.82
N THR A 132 8.40 -1.49 24.82
CA THR A 132 8.58 -1.13 26.24
C THR A 132 9.93 -1.62 26.76
N THR A 133 10.11 -1.58 28.07
CA THR A 133 11.36 -2.02 28.70
C THR A 133 11.03 -3.01 29.82
N ASP A 134 11.69 -4.15 29.82
CA ASP A 134 11.55 -5.15 30.88
C ASP A 134 12.16 -4.67 32.21
N ALA A 135 11.98 -5.46 33.26
CA ALA A 135 12.50 -5.16 34.59
C ALA A 135 14.05 -5.07 34.64
N SER A 136 14.74 -5.59 33.63
CA SER A 136 16.20 -5.57 33.50
C SER A 136 16.71 -4.41 32.65
N GLY A 137 15.79 -3.59 32.08
CA GLY A 137 16.11 -2.47 31.21
C GLY A 137 16.29 -2.83 29.74
N ASN A 138 15.92 -4.04 29.31
CA ASN A 138 16.02 -4.45 27.92
C ASN A 138 14.73 -4.06 27.15
N PRO A 139 14.84 -3.64 25.87
CA PRO A 139 13.66 -3.37 25.05
C PRO A 139 12.91 -4.68 24.75
N VAL A 140 11.59 -4.65 24.88
CA VAL A 140 10.67 -5.75 24.59
C VAL A 140 9.47 -5.23 23.82
N MET A 141 8.86 -6.11 23.02
CA MET A 141 7.58 -5.85 22.40
C MET A 141 6.45 -6.41 23.24
N GLU A 142 5.41 -5.64 23.42
CA GLU A 142 4.18 -6.04 24.11
C GLU A 142 2.98 -5.77 23.24
N ARG A 143 1.87 -6.43 23.54
CA ARG A 143 0.58 -6.08 22.92
C ARG A 143 0.05 -4.82 23.59
N SER A 144 -0.32 -3.83 22.78
CA SER A 144 -0.96 -2.62 23.28
C SER A 144 -2.34 -2.91 23.87
N ALA A 145 -2.77 -2.10 24.83
CA ALA A 145 -4.12 -2.12 25.35
C ALA A 145 -5.10 -1.54 24.32
N LEU A 146 -5.39 -2.34 23.30
CA LEU A 146 -6.28 -1.94 22.20
C LEU A 146 -7.73 -1.97 22.68
N LYS A 147 -8.47 -0.89 22.42
CA LYS A 147 -9.93 -0.82 22.61
C LYS A 147 -10.62 -0.72 21.26
N VAL A 148 -11.84 -1.23 21.19
CA VAL A 148 -12.73 -1.08 20.03
C VAL A 148 -14.14 -0.72 20.50
N PRO A 149 -14.97 -0.10 19.67
CA PRO A 149 -16.40 0.03 19.98
C PRO A 149 -17.01 -1.33 20.22
N GLU A 150 -17.91 -1.43 21.21
CA GLU A 150 -18.58 -2.70 21.56
C GLU A 150 -19.25 -3.34 20.34
N GLY A 151 -19.01 -4.63 20.13
CA GLY A 151 -19.50 -5.38 18.97
C GLY A 151 -18.61 -5.29 17.73
N LYS A 152 -17.62 -4.41 17.70
CA LYS A 152 -16.69 -4.25 16.56
C LYS A 152 -15.44 -5.12 16.69
N LYS A 153 -14.80 -5.41 15.56
CA LYS A 153 -13.61 -6.25 15.42
C LYS A 153 -12.46 -5.47 14.76
N PRO A 154 -11.25 -5.41 15.34
CA PRO A 154 -10.16 -4.65 14.77
C PRO A 154 -9.58 -5.35 13.53
N LEU A 155 -9.27 -4.53 12.52
CA LEU A 155 -8.66 -4.93 11.26
C LEU A 155 -7.51 -3.97 10.91
N VAL A 156 -6.36 -4.53 10.60
CA VAL A 156 -5.25 -3.82 9.96
C VAL A 156 -5.35 -4.02 8.46
N LEU A 157 -5.19 -2.95 7.70
CA LEU A 157 -4.96 -3.01 6.25
C LEU A 157 -3.52 -2.62 5.92
N SER A 158 -2.92 -3.28 4.95
CA SER A 158 -1.65 -2.84 4.35
C SER A 158 -1.69 -3.00 2.83
N PHE A 159 -0.86 -2.22 2.14
CA PHE A 159 -0.84 -2.18 0.68
C PHE A 159 0.59 -2.27 0.21
N ASP A 160 0.91 -3.39 -0.45
CA ASP A 160 2.25 -3.65 -0.97
C ASP A 160 2.39 -2.99 -2.35
N ASP A 161 3.61 -2.57 -2.72
CA ASP A 161 3.96 -2.12 -4.06
C ASP A 161 3.23 -0.85 -4.56
N VAL A 162 2.86 0.08 -3.67
CA VAL A 162 2.23 1.37 -4.05
C VAL A 162 3.28 2.31 -4.66
N ASN A 163 3.92 1.82 -5.71
CA ASN A 163 4.98 2.50 -6.46
C ASN A 163 4.55 2.80 -7.90
N TYR A 164 3.51 2.13 -8.39
CA TYR A 164 3.00 2.23 -9.76
C TYR A 164 4.11 1.92 -10.79
N TYR A 165 4.45 0.66 -10.88
CA TYR A 165 5.48 0.16 -11.78
C TYR A 165 5.10 0.33 -13.25
N PRO A 166 6.07 0.43 -14.17
CA PRO A 166 5.78 0.64 -15.59
C PRO A 166 4.80 -0.37 -16.19
N TYR A 167 4.87 -1.66 -15.80
CA TYR A 167 3.94 -2.68 -16.28
C TYR A 167 2.50 -2.42 -15.79
N MET A 168 2.32 -1.91 -14.58
CA MET A 168 1.00 -1.56 -14.06
C MET A 168 0.35 -0.47 -14.90
N LEU A 169 1.11 0.57 -15.25
CA LEU A 169 0.60 1.70 -16.04
C LEU A 169 0.08 1.30 -17.41
N GLN A 170 0.64 0.23 -18.00
CA GLN A 170 0.23 -0.30 -19.29
C GLN A 170 -0.95 -1.27 -19.17
N ASN A 171 -1.24 -1.76 -17.97
CA ASN A 171 -2.22 -2.80 -17.68
C ASN A 171 -3.37 -2.29 -16.80
N GLY A 172 -3.80 -1.06 -16.99
CA GLY A 172 -5.07 -0.57 -16.44
C GLY A 172 -5.03 -0.14 -14.98
N PHE A 173 -3.86 0.21 -14.43
CA PHE A 173 -3.74 0.82 -13.10
C PHE A 173 -3.63 2.35 -13.20
N THR A 174 -3.84 3.02 -12.07
CA THR A 174 -3.53 4.45 -11.94
C THR A 174 -2.01 4.70 -11.98
N TYR A 175 -1.60 5.95 -12.13
CA TYR A 175 -0.20 6.28 -12.36
C TYR A 175 0.50 6.84 -11.14
N LYS A 176 -0.21 7.59 -10.32
CA LYS A 176 0.31 8.18 -9.07
C LYS A 176 -0.80 8.74 -8.19
N LEU A 177 -0.45 8.97 -6.94
CA LEU A 177 -1.26 9.75 -6.01
C LEU A 177 -0.90 11.23 -6.10
N ILE A 178 -1.90 12.10 -6.01
CA ILE A 178 -1.75 13.56 -6.02
C ILE A 178 -2.58 14.17 -4.89
N VAL A 179 -2.25 15.39 -4.52
CA VAL A 179 -3.09 16.20 -3.63
C VAL A 179 -4.01 17.05 -4.51
N GLY A 180 -5.31 16.92 -4.34
CA GLY A 180 -6.30 17.75 -5.01
C GLY A 180 -6.44 19.14 -4.37
N ASP A 181 -7.20 20.01 -5.02
CA ASP A 181 -7.41 21.42 -4.57
C ASP A 181 -8.08 21.50 -3.19
N ASN A 182 -8.82 20.45 -2.79
CA ASN A 182 -9.45 20.33 -1.48
C ASN A 182 -8.51 19.78 -0.39
N GLY A 183 -7.24 19.53 -0.72
CA GLY A 183 -6.24 18.96 0.18
C GLY A 183 -6.31 17.44 0.38
N GLN A 184 -7.32 16.77 -0.19
CA GLN A 184 -7.48 15.31 -0.14
C GLN A 184 -6.58 14.61 -1.15
N ILE A 185 -6.35 13.32 -0.94
CA ILE A 185 -5.62 12.47 -1.88
C ILE A 185 -6.55 12.05 -3.02
N TRP A 186 -6.02 12.15 -4.24
CA TRP A 186 -6.62 11.69 -5.48
C TRP A 186 -5.64 10.81 -6.24
N SER A 187 -6.15 9.92 -7.06
CA SER A 187 -5.35 9.18 -8.04
C SER A 187 -5.36 9.92 -9.38
N TRP A 188 -4.22 9.91 -10.06
CA TRP A 188 -4.07 10.39 -11.42
C TRP A 188 -3.63 9.24 -12.33
N GLY A 189 -4.21 9.14 -13.48
CA GLY A 189 -3.90 8.11 -14.46
C GLY A 189 -4.44 8.45 -15.84
N LYS A 190 -4.57 7.42 -16.67
CA LYS A 190 -5.16 7.52 -18.01
C LYS A 190 -6.23 6.46 -18.18
N ASP A 191 -7.32 6.85 -18.85
CA ASP A 191 -8.34 5.90 -19.29
C ASP A 191 -7.84 5.04 -20.48
N PRO A 192 -8.60 4.01 -20.89
CA PRO A 192 -8.23 3.16 -22.04
C PRO A 192 -8.10 3.92 -23.36
N GLN A 193 -8.64 5.13 -23.47
CA GLN A 193 -8.51 5.99 -24.63
C GLN A 193 -7.30 6.93 -24.56
N GLY A 194 -6.56 6.90 -23.44
CA GLY A 194 -5.37 7.70 -23.20
C GLY A 194 -5.64 9.10 -22.64
N ASN A 195 -6.89 9.42 -22.30
CA ASN A 195 -7.24 10.69 -21.66
C ASN A 195 -6.81 10.70 -20.19
N GLU A 196 -6.36 11.85 -19.70
CA GLU A 196 -6.04 12.01 -18.28
C GLU A 196 -7.30 11.93 -17.41
N VAL A 197 -7.20 11.18 -16.32
CA VAL A 197 -8.28 11.02 -15.34
C VAL A 197 -7.74 11.29 -13.93
N VAL A 198 -8.47 12.08 -13.17
CA VAL A 198 -8.28 12.29 -11.73
C VAL A 198 -9.51 11.76 -11.02
N SER A 199 -9.32 10.80 -10.10
CA SER A 199 -10.45 10.10 -9.48
C SER A 199 -10.12 9.66 -8.05
N GLN A 200 -11.17 9.44 -7.25
CA GLN A 200 -11.08 8.77 -5.95
C GLN A 200 -11.61 7.32 -6.00
N ASP A 201 -12.03 6.84 -7.16
CA ASP A 201 -12.69 5.53 -7.34
C ASP A 201 -11.83 4.51 -8.10
N LEU A 202 -10.58 4.87 -8.45
CA LEU A 202 -9.72 4.06 -9.32
C LEU A 202 -8.47 3.52 -8.64
N ASP A 203 -8.25 3.84 -7.36
CA ASP A 203 -7.06 3.42 -6.61
C ASP A 203 -7.43 3.00 -5.20
N ALA A 204 -6.78 1.96 -4.67
CA ALA A 204 -7.10 1.43 -3.34
C ALA A 204 -6.97 2.47 -2.23
N VAL A 205 -5.97 3.36 -2.31
CA VAL A 205 -5.74 4.41 -1.32
C VAL A 205 -6.90 5.39 -1.32
N THR A 206 -7.27 5.90 -2.49
CA THR A 206 -8.31 6.92 -2.62
C THR A 206 -9.72 6.36 -2.40
N ILE A 207 -9.96 5.11 -2.79
CA ILE A 207 -11.21 4.39 -2.51
C ILE A 207 -11.39 4.23 -1.00
N LEU A 208 -10.35 3.81 -0.27
CA LEU A 208 -10.42 3.67 1.19
C LEU A 208 -10.63 5.02 1.88
N ASP A 209 -9.93 6.07 1.44
CA ASP A 209 -10.12 7.42 1.97
C ASP A 209 -11.56 7.91 1.79
N LYS A 210 -12.14 7.71 0.60
CA LYS A 210 -13.52 8.04 0.30
C LYS A 210 -14.48 7.22 1.17
N PHE A 211 -14.27 5.90 1.24
CA PHE A 211 -15.09 5.00 2.04
C PHE A 211 -15.13 5.39 3.51
N VAL A 212 -13.97 5.72 4.11
CA VAL A 212 -13.91 6.17 5.51
C VAL A 212 -14.59 7.54 5.73
N ARG A 213 -14.55 8.44 4.74
CA ARG A 213 -15.31 9.70 4.83
C ARG A 213 -16.82 9.48 4.81
N GLU A 214 -17.28 8.48 4.05
CA GLU A 214 -18.69 8.09 3.97
C GLU A 214 -19.14 7.25 5.20
N HIS A 215 -18.21 6.51 5.82
CA HIS A 215 -18.38 5.63 6.97
C HIS A 215 -17.33 5.90 8.06
N PRO A 216 -17.39 7.05 8.76
CA PRO A 216 -16.34 7.44 9.69
C PRO A 216 -16.20 6.52 10.90
N ASP A 217 -17.24 5.79 11.25
CA ASP A 217 -17.23 4.75 12.29
C ASP A 217 -16.48 3.48 11.87
N PHE A 218 -16.18 3.31 10.57
CA PHE A 218 -15.27 2.26 10.09
C PHE A 218 -13.82 2.51 10.52
N SER A 219 -13.46 3.76 10.81
CA SER A 219 -12.13 4.14 11.28
C SER A 219 -12.21 5.01 12.55
N PRO A 220 -12.61 4.46 13.70
CA PRO A 220 -12.88 5.22 14.91
C PRO A 220 -11.64 5.90 15.50
N TYR A 221 -10.43 5.48 15.09
CA TYR A 221 -9.15 6.07 15.45
C TYR A 221 -8.54 6.94 14.34
N GLY A 222 -9.24 7.12 13.21
CA GLY A 222 -8.72 7.81 12.03
C GLY A 222 -7.67 7.01 11.25
N ALA A 223 -7.41 5.74 11.62
CA ALA A 223 -6.47 4.87 10.92
C ALA A 223 -6.98 4.54 9.51
N LYS A 224 -6.08 4.42 8.55
CA LYS A 224 -6.38 3.94 7.19
C LYS A 224 -5.69 2.59 6.94
N GLY A 225 -4.42 2.64 6.60
CA GLY A 225 -3.62 1.46 6.36
C GLY A 225 -2.12 1.78 6.36
N CYS A 226 -1.31 0.75 6.16
CA CYS A 226 0.13 0.89 6.07
C CYS A 226 0.58 0.66 4.61
N LEU A 227 1.20 1.68 3.99
CA LEU A 227 1.76 1.59 2.65
C LEU A 227 3.15 0.98 2.72
N SER A 228 3.29 -0.21 2.16
CA SER A 228 4.51 -1.00 2.13
C SER A 228 5.28 -0.68 0.84
N LEU A 229 6.30 0.19 0.96
CA LEU A 229 6.97 0.78 -0.19
C LEU A 229 8.29 0.11 -0.51
N THR A 230 8.49 -0.21 -1.78
CA THR A 230 9.81 -0.46 -2.37
C THR A 230 10.45 0.85 -2.80
N GLY A 231 11.65 0.81 -3.42
CA GLY A 231 12.35 2.01 -3.85
C GLY A 231 12.78 2.00 -5.32
N TYR A 232 12.88 0.83 -5.95
CA TYR A 232 13.55 0.67 -7.26
C TYR A 232 12.85 1.36 -8.45
N CYS A 233 11.58 1.75 -8.29
CA CYS A 233 10.85 2.58 -9.25
C CYS A 233 10.35 3.88 -8.63
N GLY A 234 10.93 4.33 -7.51
CA GLY A 234 10.44 5.46 -6.74
C GLY A 234 9.26 5.08 -5.86
N ILE A 235 8.47 6.04 -5.39
CA ILE A 235 7.35 5.85 -4.47
C ILE A 235 6.10 6.62 -4.92
N LEU A 236 4.91 6.07 -4.67
CA LEU A 236 3.62 6.73 -4.89
C LEU A 236 3.43 7.25 -6.33
N GLY A 237 4.14 6.68 -7.30
CA GLY A 237 4.15 7.09 -8.71
C GLY A 237 5.19 8.15 -9.07
N TYR A 238 5.98 8.63 -8.12
CA TYR A 238 7.07 9.59 -8.33
C TYR A 238 8.40 8.88 -8.45
N ARG A 239 9.19 9.21 -9.48
CA ARG A 239 10.47 8.55 -9.80
C ARG A 239 11.61 9.13 -8.96
N THR A 240 11.57 8.84 -7.65
CA THR A 240 12.50 9.39 -6.63
C THR A 240 13.79 8.61 -6.48
N MET A 241 13.93 7.45 -7.16
CA MET A 241 15.08 6.56 -7.05
C MET A 241 16.30 7.10 -7.80
N THR A 242 17.49 6.63 -7.39
CA THR A 242 18.73 6.79 -8.16
C THR A 242 18.85 5.66 -9.19
N GLU A 243 19.26 5.97 -10.43
CA GLU A 243 19.53 4.99 -11.45
C GLU A 243 21.02 4.72 -11.57
N LYS A 244 21.39 3.45 -11.83
CA LYS A 244 22.80 3.08 -12.02
C LYS A 244 23.31 3.48 -13.40
N GLU A 245 22.42 3.46 -14.39
CA GLU A 245 22.75 3.60 -15.81
C GLU A 245 22.71 5.06 -16.25
N ASP A 246 21.99 5.92 -15.55
CA ASP A 246 21.96 7.36 -15.81
C ASP A 246 22.27 8.16 -14.54
N GLN A 247 23.51 8.62 -14.45
CA GLN A 247 23.97 9.53 -13.38
C GLN A 247 24.17 10.96 -13.91
N SER A 248 23.52 11.32 -15.00
CA SER A 248 23.58 12.66 -15.55
C SER A 248 23.00 13.71 -14.61
N ALA A 249 23.47 14.95 -14.74
CA ALA A 249 22.92 16.08 -14.00
C ALA A 249 21.43 16.33 -14.36
N ALA A 250 21.00 15.95 -15.56
CA ALA A 250 19.62 16.07 -16.00
C ALA A 250 18.72 15.06 -15.27
N HIS A 251 19.16 13.80 -15.14
CA HIS A 251 18.45 12.77 -14.36
C HIS A 251 18.32 13.21 -12.90
N GLU A 252 19.43 13.62 -12.27
CA GLU A 252 19.40 14.08 -10.87
C GLU A 252 18.49 15.30 -10.68
N ALA A 253 18.50 16.26 -11.59
CA ALA A 253 17.60 17.42 -11.54
C ALA A 253 16.13 17.00 -11.65
N ASN A 254 15.80 16.00 -12.48
CA ASN A 254 14.45 15.45 -12.58
C ASN A 254 14.06 14.71 -11.28
N ARG A 255 14.95 13.87 -10.77
CA ARG A 255 14.77 13.17 -9.49
C ARG A 255 14.45 14.13 -8.35
N GLN A 256 15.17 15.26 -8.26
CA GLN A 256 14.91 16.28 -7.24
C GLN A 256 13.54 16.96 -7.40
N LYS A 257 13.03 17.13 -8.62
CA LYS A 257 11.66 17.59 -8.87
C LYS A 257 10.62 16.58 -8.37
N GLU A 258 10.82 15.29 -8.67
CA GLU A 258 9.95 14.21 -8.22
C GLU A 258 9.93 14.11 -6.68
N ILE A 259 11.11 14.24 -6.04
CA ILE A 259 11.24 14.30 -4.57
C ILE A 259 10.49 15.51 -3.99
N ALA A 260 10.60 16.68 -4.61
CA ALA A 260 9.87 17.86 -4.16
C ALA A 260 8.36 17.68 -4.31
N ALA A 261 7.91 17.06 -5.41
CA ALA A 261 6.51 16.85 -5.73
C ALA A 261 5.83 15.80 -4.85
N VAL A 262 6.54 14.74 -4.42
CA VAL A 262 5.95 13.69 -3.57
C VAL A 262 5.80 14.11 -2.10
N LYS A 263 6.59 15.06 -1.60
CA LYS A 263 6.55 15.48 -0.20
C LYS A 263 5.17 15.94 0.29
N PRO A 264 4.43 16.80 -0.42
CA PRO A 264 3.08 17.17 -0.03
C PRO A 264 2.11 15.97 -0.03
N VAL A 265 2.28 15.01 -0.94
CA VAL A 265 1.47 13.77 -0.97
C VAL A 265 1.72 12.94 0.28
N ILE A 266 2.98 12.74 0.66
CA ILE A 266 3.34 12.01 1.90
C ILE A 266 2.76 12.73 3.12
N ALA A 267 2.82 14.07 3.16
CA ALA A 267 2.28 14.85 4.27
C ALA A 267 0.76 14.72 4.38
N ALA A 268 0.05 14.78 3.25
CA ALA A 268 -1.41 14.61 3.21
C ALA A 268 -1.82 13.19 3.61
N LEU A 269 -1.17 12.14 3.09
CA LEU A 269 -1.40 10.76 3.49
C LEU A 269 -1.27 10.57 5.01
N LYS A 270 -0.20 11.10 5.61
CA LYS A 270 -0.02 11.03 7.07
C LYS A 270 -1.11 11.77 7.84
N ALA A 271 -1.52 12.93 7.36
CA ALA A 271 -2.60 13.71 7.97
C ALA A 271 -3.95 12.98 7.89
N GLU A 272 -4.17 12.16 6.87
CA GLU A 272 -5.37 11.35 6.70
C GLU A 272 -5.33 10.00 7.45
N GLY A 273 -4.23 9.68 8.16
CA GLY A 273 -4.12 8.46 8.98
C GLY A 273 -3.42 7.28 8.30
N TRP A 274 -2.72 7.52 7.18
CA TRP A 274 -1.86 6.52 6.55
C TRP A 274 -0.49 6.43 7.22
N THR A 275 0.03 5.21 7.31
CA THR A 275 1.38 4.92 7.79
C THR A 275 2.22 4.26 6.72
N PHE A 276 3.53 4.12 6.97
CA PHE A 276 4.46 3.60 5.98
C PHE A 276 5.31 2.49 6.57
N GLY A 277 5.56 1.46 5.76
CA GLY A 277 6.43 0.35 6.06
C GLY A 277 7.45 0.09 4.95
N SER A 278 8.49 -0.67 5.25
CA SER A 278 9.47 -1.09 4.27
C SER A 278 9.04 -2.36 3.56
N HIS A 279 9.22 -2.38 2.22
CA HIS A 279 9.11 -3.57 1.40
C HIS A 279 10.44 -3.92 0.71
N THR A 280 11.56 -3.60 1.37
CA THR A 280 12.93 -3.57 0.83
C THR A 280 13.05 -2.57 -0.35
N TRP A 281 14.28 -2.20 -0.74
CA TRP A 281 14.43 -1.28 -1.87
C TRP A 281 14.11 -1.95 -3.21
N GLY A 282 14.66 -3.12 -3.44
CA GLY A 282 14.60 -3.84 -4.71
C GLY A 282 13.58 -4.97 -4.76
N HIS A 283 12.58 -5.02 -3.85
CA HIS A 283 11.62 -6.12 -3.75
C HIS A 283 12.32 -7.49 -3.71
N ILE A 284 13.40 -7.60 -2.92
CA ILE A 284 14.28 -8.77 -2.92
C ILE A 284 13.71 -9.91 -2.07
N ASN A 285 13.87 -11.16 -2.55
CA ASN A 285 13.50 -12.34 -1.79
C ASN A 285 14.53 -12.59 -0.68
N LEU A 286 14.20 -12.26 0.57
CA LEU A 286 15.11 -12.29 1.72
C LEU A 286 15.57 -13.73 2.06
N ALA A 287 14.79 -14.76 1.73
CA ALA A 287 15.18 -16.15 1.94
C ALA A 287 16.28 -16.64 0.99
N LYS A 288 16.51 -15.91 -0.12
CA LYS A 288 17.43 -16.32 -1.19
C LYS A 288 18.63 -15.37 -1.35
N LYS A 289 18.71 -14.31 -0.56
CA LYS A 289 19.79 -13.32 -0.70
C LYS A 289 20.82 -13.45 0.43
N SER A 290 22.06 -13.07 0.12
CA SER A 290 23.11 -12.98 1.13
C SER A 290 22.91 -11.77 2.04
N LEU A 291 23.45 -11.83 3.26
CA LEU A 291 23.44 -10.70 4.20
C LEU A 291 23.94 -9.42 3.53
N ALA A 292 25.09 -9.47 2.85
CA ALA A 292 25.65 -8.29 2.18
C ALA A 292 24.73 -7.69 1.11
N THR A 293 23.93 -8.52 0.41
CA THR A 293 22.93 -8.05 -0.54
C THR A 293 21.79 -7.34 0.18
N VAL A 294 21.32 -7.89 1.31
CA VAL A 294 20.24 -7.29 2.11
C VAL A 294 20.70 -5.99 2.77
N GLU A 295 21.93 -5.93 3.26
CA GLU A 295 22.53 -4.70 3.81
C GLU A 295 22.56 -3.59 2.77
N ALA A 296 23.03 -3.87 1.56
CA ALA A 296 23.09 -2.88 0.47
C ALA A 296 21.70 -2.42 0.01
N ASP A 297 20.73 -3.34 -0.07
CA ASP A 297 19.35 -3.05 -0.44
C ASP A 297 18.66 -2.18 0.62
N MET A 298 18.78 -2.56 1.88
CA MET A 298 18.17 -1.83 2.99
C MET A 298 18.79 -0.45 3.19
N GLN A 299 20.11 -0.31 3.02
CA GLN A 299 20.76 1.01 3.06
C GLN A 299 20.19 1.92 1.96
N LYS A 300 19.93 1.38 0.78
CA LYS A 300 19.27 2.12 -0.30
C LYS A 300 17.84 2.52 0.09
N TRP A 301 17.08 1.60 0.67
CA TRP A 301 15.73 1.89 1.15
C TRP A 301 15.74 3.04 2.17
N MET A 302 16.61 2.98 3.17
CA MET A 302 16.73 4.03 4.17
C MET A 302 17.05 5.40 3.56
N ASN A 303 17.93 5.43 2.56
CA ASN A 303 18.37 6.66 1.92
C ASN A 303 17.34 7.24 0.96
N GLU A 304 16.63 6.42 0.21
CA GLU A 304 15.78 6.89 -0.90
C GLU A 304 14.28 6.89 -0.56
N VAL A 305 13.85 6.03 0.35
CA VAL A 305 12.44 5.91 0.80
C VAL A 305 12.30 6.41 2.23
N GLY A 306 13.03 5.82 3.16
CA GLY A 306 12.98 6.17 4.58
C GLY A 306 13.24 7.66 4.86
N SER A 307 14.18 8.27 4.11
CA SER A 307 14.44 9.71 4.19
C SER A 307 13.24 10.61 3.81
N LEU A 308 12.31 10.08 3.02
CA LEU A 308 11.11 10.79 2.57
C LEU A 308 9.91 10.52 3.48
N VAL A 309 9.67 9.24 3.79
CA VAL A 309 8.49 8.83 4.58
C VAL A 309 8.74 8.86 6.09
N GLY A 310 9.98 8.98 6.52
CA GLY A 310 10.37 8.95 7.94
C GLY A 310 10.64 7.53 8.46
N PRO A 311 11.01 7.40 9.74
CA PRO A 311 11.32 6.11 10.34
C PRO A 311 10.07 5.23 10.44
N THR A 312 10.27 3.92 10.28
CA THR A 312 9.25 2.90 10.53
C THR A 312 9.84 1.71 11.27
N LYS A 313 9.03 1.08 12.11
CA LYS A 313 9.36 -0.19 12.77
C LYS A 313 8.84 -1.42 12.00
N ILE A 314 8.17 -1.21 10.87
CA ILE A 314 7.41 -2.25 10.15
C ILE A 314 8.16 -2.63 8.88
N LEU A 315 8.42 -3.93 8.73
CA LEU A 315 8.97 -4.54 7.52
C LEU A 315 8.00 -5.60 6.99
N PHE A 316 7.60 -5.45 5.75
CA PHE A 316 6.83 -6.43 5.00
C PHE A 316 7.79 -7.22 4.09
N TYR A 317 7.78 -8.54 4.20
CA TYR A 317 8.68 -9.38 3.42
C TYR A 317 8.19 -9.52 1.98
N PRO A 318 8.96 -9.08 0.97
CA PRO A 318 8.62 -9.35 -0.42
C PRO A 318 8.41 -10.84 -0.66
N HIS A 319 7.39 -11.18 -1.44
CA HIS A 319 6.96 -12.57 -1.69
C HIS A 319 6.56 -13.35 -0.43
N GLY A 320 6.34 -12.73 0.71
CA GLY A 320 6.17 -13.40 1.99
C GLY A 320 7.42 -14.17 2.46
N ALA A 321 8.57 -13.95 1.81
CA ALA A 321 9.77 -14.75 2.00
C ALA A 321 10.55 -14.31 3.25
N ARG A 322 10.41 -15.09 4.33
CA ARG A 322 11.14 -14.86 5.59
C ARG A 322 12.65 -15.02 5.40
N PRO A 323 13.47 -14.18 6.03
CA PRO A 323 14.92 -14.31 5.96
C PRO A 323 15.40 -15.60 6.65
N ASP A 324 16.60 -16.04 6.27
CA ASP A 324 17.32 -17.17 6.90
C ASP A 324 16.58 -18.52 6.85
N GLY A 325 15.59 -18.67 5.96
CA GLY A 325 14.83 -19.93 5.74
C GLY A 325 13.33 -19.76 5.84
N ASP A 326 12.59 -20.85 5.67
CA ASP A 326 11.13 -20.85 5.65
C ASP A 326 10.49 -20.76 7.04
N ASP A 327 11.26 -21.10 8.09
CA ASP A 327 10.78 -21.01 9.47
C ASP A 327 10.87 -19.59 10.01
N VAL A 328 10.16 -19.34 11.12
CA VAL A 328 10.22 -18.09 11.87
C VAL A 328 11.58 -18.01 12.59
N ASN A 329 12.65 -17.95 11.79
CA ASN A 329 14.03 -17.91 12.29
C ASN A 329 14.40 -16.47 12.64
N THR A 330 14.34 -16.18 13.93
CA THR A 330 14.68 -14.87 14.50
C THR A 330 16.13 -14.82 15.01
N THR A 331 16.94 -15.84 14.75
CA THR A 331 18.34 -15.90 15.18
C THR A 331 19.35 -15.76 14.04
N GLY A 332 18.88 -15.79 12.80
CA GLY A 332 19.72 -15.68 11.61
C GLY A 332 20.34 -14.29 11.43
N PRO A 333 21.42 -14.19 10.64
CA PRO A 333 22.18 -12.95 10.49
C PRO A 333 21.38 -11.86 9.78
N ILE A 334 20.52 -12.20 8.82
CA ILE A 334 19.69 -11.23 8.09
C ILE A 334 18.65 -10.66 9.04
N PHE A 335 17.94 -11.51 9.81
CA PHE A 335 16.95 -11.02 10.77
C PHE A 335 17.56 -10.07 11.79
N ARG A 336 18.72 -10.45 12.38
CA ARG A 336 19.42 -9.59 13.34
C ARG A 336 19.86 -8.26 12.74
N TYR A 337 20.32 -8.27 11.50
CA TYR A 337 20.66 -7.04 10.81
C TYR A 337 19.42 -6.14 10.66
N LEU A 338 18.30 -6.66 10.14
CA LEU A 338 17.07 -5.91 9.98
C LEU A 338 16.57 -5.32 11.32
N GLN A 339 16.64 -6.12 12.39
CA GLN A 339 16.32 -5.66 13.74
C GLN A 339 17.24 -4.54 14.21
N SER A 340 18.55 -4.61 13.90
CA SER A 340 19.53 -3.56 14.24
C SER A 340 19.26 -2.24 13.50
N GLN A 341 18.55 -2.31 12.37
CA GLN A 341 18.08 -1.13 11.61
C GLN A 341 16.81 -0.49 12.21
N GLY A 342 16.29 -1.01 13.31
CA GLY A 342 15.13 -0.47 14.01
C GLY A 342 13.79 -1.16 13.69
N PHE A 343 13.76 -2.18 12.83
CA PHE A 343 12.53 -2.94 12.59
C PHE A 343 12.17 -3.79 13.81
N ARG A 344 10.87 -3.84 14.12
CA ARG A 344 10.30 -4.57 15.26
C ARG A 344 9.13 -5.46 14.86
N VAL A 345 8.36 -5.05 13.85
CA VAL A 345 7.18 -5.79 13.35
C VAL A 345 7.52 -6.31 11.96
N PHE A 346 7.53 -7.63 11.84
CA PHE A 346 7.97 -8.35 10.63
C PHE A 346 6.81 -9.13 10.06
N CYS A 347 6.29 -8.68 8.91
CA CYS A 347 5.07 -9.21 8.30
C CYS A 347 5.38 -10.07 7.08
N SER A 348 4.91 -11.31 7.12
CA SER A 348 4.92 -12.27 6.02
C SER A 348 3.52 -12.43 5.44
N VAL A 349 3.32 -13.48 4.66
CA VAL A 349 2.04 -13.90 4.09
C VAL A 349 1.66 -15.26 4.62
N GLY A 350 0.41 -15.43 5.04
CA GLY A 350 -0.12 -16.66 5.59
C GLY A 350 -1.54 -16.98 5.12
N ILE A 351 -2.04 -18.10 5.58
CA ILE A 351 -3.40 -18.57 5.30
C ILE A 351 -4.42 -18.09 6.35
N GLU A 352 -3.93 -17.48 7.40
CA GLU A 352 -4.69 -16.85 8.48
C GLU A 352 -3.88 -15.67 9.03
N SER A 353 -4.57 -14.71 9.65
CA SER A 353 -3.90 -13.64 10.38
C SER A 353 -3.25 -14.23 11.64
N TYR A 354 -1.97 -14.02 11.76
CA TYR A 354 -1.17 -14.56 12.84
C TYR A 354 -0.21 -13.53 13.38
N SER A 355 0.00 -13.52 14.67
CA SER A 355 1.05 -12.73 15.29
C SER A 355 1.65 -13.45 16.50
N LYS A 356 2.96 -13.28 16.67
CA LYS A 356 3.69 -13.83 17.81
C LYS A 356 4.73 -12.84 18.30
N ILE A 357 4.58 -12.42 19.55
CA ILE A 357 5.59 -11.63 20.25
C ILE A 357 6.80 -12.52 20.54
N LYS A 358 7.99 -11.98 20.34
CA LYS A 358 9.29 -12.53 20.70
C LYS A 358 9.96 -11.61 21.71
N PRO A 359 9.60 -11.70 23.00
CA PRO A 359 10.05 -10.72 24.00
C PRO A 359 11.57 -10.71 24.18
N ASP A 360 12.21 -11.87 24.14
CA ASP A 360 13.66 -12.06 24.27
C ASP A 360 14.50 -11.39 23.17
N ILE A 361 13.90 -11.00 22.08
CA ILE A 361 14.56 -10.34 20.94
C ILE A 361 13.86 -9.04 20.50
N CYS A 362 12.91 -8.55 21.27
CA CYS A 362 12.16 -7.32 20.96
C CYS A 362 11.61 -7.31 19.54
N ALA A 363 10.78 -8.28 19.19
CA ALA A 363 10.19 -8.39 17.86
C ALA A 363 8.77 -8.98 17.89
N VAL A 364 7.99 -8.65 16.87
CA VAL A 364 6.70 -9.29 16.56
C VAL A 364 6.80 -9.89 15.16
N ILE A 365 6.41 -11.14 15.03
CA ILE A 365 6.31 -11.85 13.75
C ILE A 365 4.85 -11.98 13.40
N CYS A 366 4.49 -11.53 12.20
CA CYS A 366 3.10 -11.50 11.72
C CYS A 366 2.95 -12.25 10.40
N ASP A 367 1.75 -12.82 10.18
CA ASP A 367 1.28 -13.26 8.89
C ASP A 367 0.02 -12.46 8.52
N ARG A 368 -0.07 -12.08 7.25
CA ARG A 368 -1.18 -11.34 6.64
C ARG A 368 -1.90 -12.23 5.64
N MET A 369 -3.18 -12.02 5.46
CA MET A 369 -3.98 -12.68 4.43
C MET A 369 -4.11 -11.78 3.21
N HIS A 370 -4.02 -12.38 2.01
CA HIS A 370 -4.09 -11.66 0.74
C HIS A 370 -5.41 -11.94 0.02
N PRO A 371 -6.37 -11.02 0.01
CA PRO A 371 -7.47 -11.04 -0.94
C PRO A 371 -6.95 -10.71 -2.34
N ASP A 372 -6.96 -11.69 -3.23
CA ASP A 372 -6.49 -11.60 -4.61
C ASP A 372 -7.33 -12.50 -5.53
N GLY A 373 -7.09 -12.46 -6.84
CA GLY A 373 -7.86 -13.27 -7.77
C GLY A 373 -7.73 -14.77 -7.52
N THR A 374 -6.56 -15.25 -7.07
CA THR A 374 -6.36 -16.67 -6.71
C THR A 374 -7.19 -17.06 -5.49
N THR A 375 -7.19 -16.27 -4.45
CA THR A 375 -7.94 -16.54 -3.22
C THR A 375 -9.44 -16.35 -3.39
N LEU A 376 -9.86 -15.39 -4.20
CA LEU A 376 -11.27 -15.23 -4.59
C LEU A 376 -11.79 -16.48 -5.34
N ARG A 377 -10.98 -17.10 -6.23
CA ARG A 377 -11.37 -18.30 -6.98
C ARG A 377 -11.35 -19.57 -6.14
N HIS A 378 -10.33 -19.74 -5.28
CA HIS A 378 -9.96 -21.04 -4.74
C HIS A 378 -9.92 -21.13 -3.22
N SER A 379 -10.24 -20.03 -2.50
CA SER A 379 -10.13 -20.00 -1.03
C SER A 379 -11.35 -19.38 -0.34
N ARG A 380 -12.53 -19.46 -0.96
CA ARG A 380 -13.77 -18.84 -0.48
C ARG A 380 -14.01 -19.08 1.01
N ASP A 381 -13.96 -20.32 1.48
CA ASP A 381 -14.27 -20.69 2.87
C ASP A 381 -13.36 -19.99 3.89
N ARG A 382 -12.09 -19.78 3.53
CA ARG A 382 -11.10 -19.10 4.39
C ARG A 382 -11.44 -17.63 4.61
N TYR A 383 -12.09 -16.99 3.62
CA TYR A 383 -12.39 -15.57 3.63
C TYR A 383 -13.83 -15.23 4.03
N LEU A 384 -14.71 -16.22 4.28
CA LEU A 384 -16.11 -16.00 4.65
C LEU A 384 -16.31 -15.10 5.87
N LYS A 385 -15.33 -15.08 6.79
CA LYS A 385 -15.36 -14.16 7.94
C LYS A 385 -15.23 -12.69 7.52
N PHE A 386 -14.65 -12.41 6.35
CA PHE A 386 -14.45 -11.07 5.80
C PHE A 386 -15.47 -10.76 4.69
N TYR A 387 -15.64 -11.66 3.74
CA TYR A 387 -16.53 -11.52 2.59
C TYR A 387 -16.86 -12.89 1.98
N ASP A 388 -17.90 -12.95 1.17
CA ASP A 388 -18.15 -14.09 0.28
C ASP A 388 -17.59 -13.77 -1.12
N ALA A 389 -16.67 -14.58 -1.61
CA ALA A 389 -16.05 -14.39 -2.92
C ALA A 389 -17.08 -14.38 -4.07
N LYS A 390 -18.23 -15.04 -3.89
CA LYS A 390 -19.34 -15.04 -4.88
C LYS A 390 -19.97 -13.66 -5.07
N ASP A 391 -19.97 -12.85 -4.02
CA ASP A 391 -20.54 -11.50 -4.04
C ASP A 391 -19.51 -10.45 -4.50
N ILE A 392 -18.22 -10.80 -4.40
CA ILE A 392 -17.11 -9.89 -4.70
C ILE A 392 -16.65 -10.01 -6.15
N MET A 393 -16.30 -11.22 -6.59
CA MET A 393 -15.60 -11.44 -7.86
C MET A 393 -16.51 -11.24 -9.06
N ASP A 394 -16.11 -10.34 -9.97
CA ASP A 394 -16.83 -10.16 -11.24
C ASP A 394 -16.25 -11.04 -12.34
N LEU A 395 -16.90 -12.18 -12.55
CA LEU A 395 -16.50 -13.15 -13.59
C LEU A 395 -16.73 -12.64 -15.03
N ASN A 396 -17.47 -11.53 -15.22
CA ASN A 396 -17.69 -10.98 -16.57
C ASN A 396 -16.50 -10.19 -17.09
N VAL A 397 -15.67 -9.65 -16.18
CA VAL A 397 -14.50 -8.85 -16.56
C VAL A 397 -13.19 -9.62 -16.42
N ARG A 398 -13.20 -10.75 -15.68
CA ARG A 398 -12.01 -11.57 -15.44
C ARG A 398 -11.86 -12.69 -16.45
N PRO A 399 -10.63 -13.19 -16.72
CA PRO A 399 -10.41 -14.37 -17.54
C PRO A 399 -11.18 -15.59 -17.02
N ASP A 400 -11.74 -16.39 -17.94
CA ASP A 400 -12.41 -17.65 -17.58
C ASP A 400 -11.38 -18.73 -17.19
N ARG A 401 -11.09 -18.81 -15.89
CA ARG A 401 -10.13 -19.78 -15.32
C ARG A 401 -10.75 -20.69 -14.26
N GLY A 402 -12.08 -20.72 -14.20
CA GLY A 402 -12.84 -21.51 -13.25
C GLY A 402 -12.80 -20.96 -11.81
N VAL A 403 -13.69 -21.49 -10.98
CA VAL A 403 -13.82 -21.17 -9.54
C VAL A 403 -14.16 -22.45 -8.76
N ASP A 404 -13.68 -22.54 -7.51
CA ASP A 404 -13.94 -23.68 -6.61
C ASP A 404 -15.00 -23.33 -5.54
N TRP A 405 -16.04 -22.62 -5.93
CA TRP A 405 -17.10 -22.19 -5.01
C TRP A 405 -18.16 -23.28 -4.81
N GLN A 406 -17.84 -24.32 -4.12
CA GLN A 406 -18.83 -25.33 -3.74
C GLN A 406 -19.63 -24.95 -2.50
#